data_c0136c86355c26da1d2af497af39b0fa
#
_entry.id   c0136c86355c26da1d2af497af39b0fa
#
_cell.length_a   1.000
_cell.length_b   1.000
_cell.length_c   1.000
_cell.angle_alpha   90.00
_cell.angle_beta   90.00
_cell.angle_gamma   90.00
#
_symmetry.space_group_name_H-M   'P 1'
#
loop_
_entity.id
_entity.type
_entity.pdbx_description
1 polymer ?
#
loop_
_entity_poly.entity_id
_entity_poly.type
_entity_poly.pdbx_seq_one_letter_code
_entity_poly.pdbx_strand_id
1 'polypeptide(L)'
;MPETLKQTIETDIEENTDSTADYMDKINQSFFLMLKNPTDKEIEKHRKIRDALIALWLDSLFKDFEEQLYNSAQKGIDEADKQLKAKNITEVKDKNITADTFEKQVENRQLATVEEITLTSQSIKTNSERVIRTLSETPNLKDYKKVASELAKDLKNRGITYFNDRAGRAWDINRYIDMKTLTETMRAWRLGFFTRCIQYGEDLVRVVHAGISPCCELCAPFENKILSVTGHSPNYLSIASAEAYGLHHPNCDHYEEAFELEPQDKGNEGNIILNEANQKRYDYNVKKAGRELVPNKDLLTIAPVINDKTVQGRYTNSGIDKLNEIDNIFNDKGYNLSPHALRRVFERTATEQALKTISEGKKYLDRYKHTTYYLNGLSIHIDESTNNIITVVYRNPRRKLPKTWKEL
;
A
#
# COMPACT_ATOMS: atom_id res chain seq x y z
N MET A 1 5.12 -10.75 -11.93
CA MET A 1 3.69 -10.84 -11.53
C MET A 1 2.90 -11.31 -12.74
N PRO A 2 1.93 -12.22 -12.55
CA PRO A 2 0.99 -12.55 -13.63
C PRO A 2 0.38 -11.28 -14.20
N GLU A 3 0.43 -11.09 -15.52
CA GLU A 3 -0.11 -9.91 -16.19
C GLU A 3 -1.60 -9.69 -15.86
N THR A 4 -2.33 -10.80 -15.75
CA THR A 4 -3.75 -10.81 -15.36
C THR A 4 -3.99 -10.23 -13.96
N LEU A 5 -3.11 -10.49 -12.99
CA LEU A 5 -3.23 -9.94 -11.63
C LEU A 5 -2.96 -8.43 -11.63
N LYS A 6 -1.95 -7.98 -12.38
CA LYS A 6 -1.64 -6.55 -12.50
C LYS A 6 -2.80 -5.77 -13.09
N GLN A 7 -3.35 -6.25 -14.22
CA GLN A 7 -4.50 -5.63 -14.86
C GLN A 7 -5.72 -5.58 -13.93
N THR A 8 -5.98 -6.66 -13.18
CA THR A 8 -7.07 -6.70 -12.21
C THR A 8 -6.92 -5.61 -11.15
N ILE A 9 -5.74 -5.51 -10.55
CA ILE A 9 -5.47 -4.50 -9.51
C ILE A 9 -5.65 -3.08 -10.05
N GLU A 10 -5.13 -2.80 -11.25
CA GLU A 10 -5.24 -1.48 -11.88
C GLU A 10 -6.71 -1.13 -12.16
N THR A 11 -7.49 -2.08 -12.70
CA THR A 11 -8.94 -1.89 -12.98
C THR A 11 -9.73 -1.71 -11.69
N ASP A 12 -9.57 -2.58 -10.70
CA ASP A 12 -10.31 -2.52 -9.44
C ASP A 12 -10.04 -1.19 -8.70
N ILE A 13 -8.79 -0.70 -8.72
CA ILE A 13 -8.43 0.59 -8.13
C ILE A 13 -9.11 1.74 -8.88
N GLU A 14 -9.04 1.75 -10.22
CA GLU A 14 -9.64 2.81 -11.03
C GLU A 14 -11.15 2.91 -10.79
N GLU A 15 -11.87 1.79 -10.86
CA GLU A 15 -13.31 1.74 -10.66
C GLU A 15 -13.73 2.23 -9.27
N ASN A 16 -13.12 1.70 -8.21
CA ASN A 16 -13.46 2.07 -6.82
C ASN A 16 -13.10 3.52 -6.51
N THR A 17 -11.99 4.02 -7.07
CA THR A 17 -11.53 5.39 -6.84
C THR A 17 -12.42 6.40 -7.54
N ASP A 18 -12.76 6.17 -8.80
CA ASP A 18 -13.61 7.08 -9.58
C ASP A 18 -15.01 7.15 -8.99
N SER A 19 -15.60 6.00 -8.62
CA SER A 19 -16.88 5.94 -7.93
C SER A 19 -16.83 6.71 -6.59
N THR A 20 -15.81 6.47 -5.78
CA THR A 20 -15.62 7.16 -4.49
C THR A 20 -15.46 8.66 -4.67
N ALA A 21 -14.66 9.11 -5.64
CA ALA A 21 -14.40 10.52 -5.90
C ALA A 21 -15.70 11.28 -6.25
N ASP A 22 -16.57 10.70 -7.09
CA ASP A 22 -17.85 11.30 -7.46
C ASP A 22 -18.77 11.53 -6.25
N TYR A 23 -18.88 10.53 -5.36
CA TYR A 23 -19.68 10.67 -4.14
C TYR A 23 -19.08 11.70 -3.18
N MET A 24 -17.76 11.70 -3.00
CA MET A 24 -17.06 12.64 -2.10
C MET A 24 -17.19 14.08 -2.61
N ASP A 25 -17.09 14.30 -3.90
CA ASP A 25 -17.28 15.61 -4.52
C ASP A 25 -18.72 16.13 -4.36
N LYS A 26 -19.72 15.30 -4.52
CA LYS A 26 -21.14 15.66 -4.30
C LYS A 26 -21.39 16.02 -2.83
N ILE A 27 -20.82 15.28 -1.89
CA ILE A 27 -20.92 15.59 -0.44
C ILE A 27 -20.26 16.93 -0.14
N ASN A 28 -19.04 17.17 -0.63
CA ASN A 28 -18.32 18.43 -0.45
C ASN A 28 -19.06 19.61 -1.10
N GLN A 29 -19.61 19.44 -2.31
CA GLN A 29 -20.42 20.48 -2.97
C GLN A 29 -21.64 20.86 -2.14
N SER A 30 -22.38 19.88 -1.64
CA SER A 30 -23.53 20.11 -0.77
C SER A 30 -23.13 20.87 0.50
N PHE A 31 -21.98 20.51 1.10
CA PHE A 31 -21.45 21.16 2.28
C PHE A 31 -21.06 22.63 2.03
N PHE A 32 -20.33 22.91 0.95
CA PHE A 32 -19.94 24.28 0.59
C PHE A 32 -21.13 25.15 0.17
N LEU A 33 -22.18 24.57 -0.41
CA LEU A 33 -23.44 25.30 -0.67
C LEU A 33 -24.12 25.69 0.64
N MET A 34 -24.19 24.79 1.61
CA MET A 34 -24.69 25.06 2.94
C MET A 34 -23.89 26.18 3.62
N LEU A 35 -22.57 26.19 3.56
CA LEU A 35 -21.72 27.23 4.14
C LEU A 35 -21.93 28.61 3.53
N LYS A 36 -22.39 28.73 2.29
CA LYS A 36 -22.72 30.02 1.66
C LYS A 36 -23.95 30.71 2.30
N ASN A 37 -24.92 29.93 2.76
CA ASN A 37 -26.14 30.43 3.39
C ASN A 37 -26.64 29.44 4.47
N PRO A 38 -25.96 29.35 5.61
CA PRO A 38 -26.14 28.28 6.57
C PRO A 38 -27.34 28.53 7.49
N THR A 39 -28.54 28.44 6.93
CA THR A 39 -29.80 28.41 7.68
C THR A 39 -30.11 27.01 8.18
N ASP A 40 -30.96 26.87 9.21
CA ASP A 40 -31.37 25.54 9.70
C ASP A 40 -31.93 24.66 8.60
N LYS A 41 -32.65 25.27 7.64
CA LYS A 41 -33.17 24.55 6.46
C LYS A 41 -32.05 24.01 5.55
N GLU A 42 -31.04 24.82 5.27
CA GLU A 42 -29.89 24.39 4.43
C GLU A 42 -28.99 23.40 5.15
N ILE A 43 -28.83 23.53 6.47
CA ILE A 43 -28.13 22.55 7.30
C ILE A 43 -28.82 21.20 7.27
N GLU A 44 -30.13 21.16 7.47
CA GLU A 44 -30.92 19.93 7.45
C GLU A 44 -30.94 19.30 6.04
N LYS A 45 -31.01 20.12 5.00
CA LYS A 45 -30.87 19.67 3.62
C LYS A 45 -29.52 19.02 3.35
N HIS A 46 -28.42 19.64 3.81
CA HIS A 46 -27.09 19.07 3.68
C HIS A 46 -26.98 17.72 4.41
N ARG A 47 -27.49 17.62 5.66
CA ARG A 47 -27.48 16.36 6.40
C ARG A 47 -28.14 15.22 5.61
N LYS A 48 -29.33 15.48 5.06
CA LYS A 48 -30.07 14.49 4.23
C LYS A 48 -29.29 14.07 2.98
N ILE A 49 -28.70 15.03 2.26
CA ILE A 49 -27.90 14.76 1.07
C ILE A 49 -26.67 13.97 1.43
N ARG A 50 -25.90 14.39 2.45
CA ARG A 50 -24.71 13.69 2.93
C ARG A 50 -25.01 12.24 3.31
N ASP A 51 -26.04 12.03 4.13
CA ASP A 51 -26.36 10.69 4.63
C ASP A 51 -26.88 9.77 3.51
N ALA A 52 -27.65 10.30 2.56
CA ALA A 52 -28.08 9.55 1.38
C ALA A 52 -26.89 9.19 0.46
N LEU A 53 -25.99 10.13 0.20
CA LEU A 53 -24.80 9.88 -0.64
C LEU A 53 -23.84 8.89 0.02
N ILE A 54 -23.64 8.94 1.34
CA ILE A 54 -22.84 7.95 2.07
C ILE A 54 -23.48 6.55 1.94
N ALA A 55 -24.79 6.44 2.07
CA ALA A 55 -25.48 5.15 1.93
C ALA A 55 -25.34 4.57 0.52
N LEU A 56 -25.53 5.40 -0.50
CA LEU A 56 -25.37 4.99 -1.91
C LEU A 56 -23.93 4.60 -2.25
N TRP A 57 -22.96 5.35 -1.74
CA TRP A 57 -21.54 5.03 -1.91
C TRP A 57 -21.17 3.69 -1.29
N LEU A 58 -21.61 3.43 -0.04
CA LEU A 58 -21.34 2.16 0.64
C LEU A 58 -22.03 0.97 -0.06
N ASP A 59 -23.25 1.16 -0.59
CA ASP A 59 -23.95 0.13 -1.36
C ASP A 59 -23.24 -0.18 -2.69
N SER A 60 -22.72 0.85 -3.37
CA SER A 60 -21.89 0.67 -4.58
C SER A 60 -20.63 -0.12 -4.25
N LEU A 61 -19.83 0.35 -3.28
CA LEU A 61 -18.59 -0.34 -2.88
C LEU A 61 -18.82 -1.78 -2.42
N PHE A 62 -19.94 -2.06 -1.76
CA PHE A 62 -20.27 -3.42 -1.35
C PHE A 62 -20.37 -4.35 -2.56
N LYS A 63 -21.09 -3.92 -3.60
CA LYS A 63 -21.26 -4.70 -4.84
C LYS A 63 -19.95 -4.85 -5.61
N ASP A 64 -19.18 -3.76 -5.72
CA ASP A 64 -17.92 -3.76 -6.43
C ASP A 64 -16.90 -4.70 -5.74
N PHE A 65 -16.77 -4.65 -4.42
CA PHE A 65 -15.91 -5.56 -3.67
C PHE A 65 -16.39 -7.02 -3.70
N GLU A 66 -17.69 -7.27 -3.76
CA GLU A 66 -18.24 -8.64 -3.89
C GLU A 66 -17.72 -9.31 -5.16
N GLU A 67 -17.86 -8.62 -6.30
CA GLU A 67 -17.40 -9.13 -7.59
C GLU A 67 -15.86 -9.18 -7.68
N GLN A 68 -15.20 -8.10 -7.30
CA GLN A 68 -13.74 -7.94 -7.44
C GLN A 68 -12.98 -8.98 -6.60
N LEU A 69 -13.35 -9.18 -5.33
CA LEU A 69 -12.64 -10.12 -4.47
C LEU A 69 -12.84 -11.57 -4.93
N TYR A 70 -14.05 -11.93 -5.38
CA TYR A 70 -14.30 -13.25 -5.93
C TYR A 70 -13.49 -13.50 -7.20
N ASN A 71 -13.52 -12.55 -8.15
CA ASN A 71 -12.76 -12.65 -9.40
C ASN A 71 -11.25 -12.71 -9.14
N SER A 72 -10.74 -11.94 -8.19
CA SER A 72 -9.33 -11.98 -7.84
C SER A 72 -8.92 -13.31 -7.20
N ALA A 73 -9.74 -13.85 -6.32
CA ALA A 73 -9.50 -15.16 -5.72
C ALA A 73 -9.53 -16.28 -6.77
N GLN A 74 -10.46 -16.23 -7.73
CA GLN A 74 -10.51 -17.18 -8.84
C GLN A 74 -9.25 -17.10 -9.71
N LYS A 75 -8.76 -15.89 -10.02
CA LYS A 75 -7.49 -15.71 -10.76
C LYS A 75 -6.29 -16.28 -9.99
N GLY A 76 -6.32 -16.23 -8.65
CA GLY A 76 -5.32 -16.91 -7.82
C GLY A 76 -5.35 -18.44 -7.99
N ILE A 77 -6.53 -19.03 -8.02
CA ILE A 77 -6.73 -20.47 -8.32
C ILE A 77 -6.18 -20.82 -9.69
N ASP A 78 -6.56 -20.04 -10.71
CA ASP A 78 -6.16 -20.28 -12.10
C ASP A 78 -4.62 -20.21 -12.29
N GLU A 79 -3.98 -19.24 -11.62
CA GLU A 79 -2.53 -19.12 -11.65
C GLU A 79 -1.84 -20.29 -10.92
N ALA A 80 -2.37 -20.73 -9.77
CA ALA A 80 -1.86 -21.91 -9.09
C ALA A 80 -1.98 -23.16 -9.98
N ASP A 81 -3.13 -23.38 -10.62
CA ASP A 81 -3.34 -24.48 -11.55
C ASP A 81 -2.33 -24.46 -12.71
N LYS A 82 -2.07 -23.30 -13.28
CA LYS A 82 -1.09 -23.12 -14.35
C LYS A 82 0.32 -23.49 -13.90
N GLN A 83 0.74 -22.99 -12.73
CA GLN A 83 2.07 -23.26 -12.18
C GLN A 83 2.25 -24.72 -11.79
N LEU A 84 1.27 -25.33 -11.13
CA LEU A 84 1.30 -26.73 -10.71
C LEU A 84 1.32 -27.67 -11.92
N LYS A 85 0.50 -27.41 -12.95
CA LYS A 85 0.52 -28.18 -14.20
C LYS A 85 1.86 -28.09 -14.92
N ALA A 86 2.49 -26.92 -14.94
CA ALA A 86 3.83 -26.73 -15.52
C ALA A 86 4.91 -27.58 -14.80
N LYS A 87 4.66 -27.95 -13.53
CA LYS A 87 5.49 -28.83 -12.70
C LYS A 87 5.04 -30.30 -12.73
N ASN A 88 4.09 -30.67 -13.59
CA ASN A 88 3.47 -32.00 -13.66
C ASN A 88 2.73 -32.44 -12.38
N ILE A 89 2.33 -31.50 -11.54
CA ILE A 89 1.51 -31.74 -10.36
C ILE A 89 0.05 -31.62 -10.78
N THR A 90 -0.64 -32.73 -10.94
CA THR A 90 -1.98 -32.78 -11.55
C THR A 90 -3.03 -33.49 -10.68
N GLU A 91 -2.62 -34.13 -9.57
CA GLU A 91 -3.51 -34.88 -8.70
C GLU A 91 -3.88 -34.08 -7.46
N VAL A 92 -5.17 -33.91 -7.22
CA VAL A 92 -5.71 -33.30 -6.00
C VAL A 92 -5.57 -34.26 -4.83
N LYS A 93 -4.77 -33.90 -3.84
CA LYS A 93 -4.47 -34.72 -2.65
C LYS A 93 -5.43 -34.44 -1.50
N ASP A 94 -5.80 -33.18 -1.27
CA ASP A 94 -6.75 -32.81 -0.23
C ASP A 94 -8.12 -32.44 -0.84
N LYS A 95 -9.12 -33.28 -0.54
CA LYS A 95 -10.51 -33.10 -0.98
C LYS A 95 -11.40 -32.42 0.08
N ASN A 96 -10.86 -32.08 1.25
CA ASN A 96 -11.64 -31.49 2.34
C ASN A 96 -11.86 -29.98 2.14
N ILE A 97 -11.03 -29.34 1.32
CA ILE A 97 -11.22 -27.94 0.97
C ILE A 97 -12.23 -27.88 -0.17
N THR A 98 -13.48 -27.58 0.18
CA THR A 98 -14.59 -27.47 -0.77
C THR A 98 -14.73 -26.05 -1.33
N ALA A 99 -15.41 -25.91 -2.47
CA ALA A 99 -15.78 -24.63 -3.04
C ALA A 99 -16.55 -23.77 -2.01
N ASP A 100 -17.52 -24.37 -1.30
CA ASP A 100 -18.31 -23.67 -0.28
C ASP A 100 -17.45 -23.08 0.86
N THR A 101 -16.40 -23.78 1.28
CA THR A 101 -15.47 -23.28 2.30
C THR A 101 -14.67 -22.09 1.80
N PHE A 102 -14.25 -22.15 0.53
CA PHE A 102 -13.51 -21.08 -0.11
C PHE A 102 -14.38 -19.83 -0.33
N GLU A 103 -15.58 -20.00 -0.89
CA GLU A 103 -16.55 -18.90 -1.10
C GLU A 103 -16.86 -18.19 0.21
N LYS A 104 -17.08 -18.94 1.29
CA LYS A 104 -17.33 -18.39 2.61
C LYS A 104 -16.16 -17.58 3.18
N GLN A 105 -14.93 -17.95 2.85
CA GLN A 105 -13.74 -17.15 3.24
C GLN A 105 -13.64 -15.84 2.46
N VAL A 106 -13.98 -15.84 1.17
CA VAL A 106 -14.04 -14.63 0.33
C VAL A 106 -15.13 -13.68 0.85
N GLU A 107 -16.34 -14.21 1.12
CA GLU A 107 -17.48 -13.47 1.68
C GLU A 107 -17.13 -12.82 3.04
N ASN A 108 -16.53 -13.56 3.95
CA ASN A 108 -16.11 -13.02 5.26
C ASN A 108 -15.11 -11.87 5.11
N ARG A 109 -14.22 -11.95 4.12
CA ARG A 109 -13.25 -10.88 3.84
C ARG A 109 -13.93 -9.64 3.27
N GLN A 110 -14.87 -9.82 2.37
CA GLN A 110 -15.67 -8.74 1.83
C GLN A 110 -16.42 -7.99 2.95
N LEU A 111 -17.13 -8.72 3.81
CA LEU A 111 -17.86 -8.14 4.94
C LEU A 111 -16.94 -7.33 5.85
N ALA A 112 -15.77 -7.87 6.21
CA ALA A 112 -14.79 -7.16 7.03
C ALA A 112 -14.26 -5.87 6.35
N THR A 113 -14.05 -5.90 5.04
CA THR A 113 -13.58 -4.74 4.25
C THR A 113 -14.63 -3.63 4.27
N VAL A 114 -15.88 -3.96 3.99
CA VAL A 114 -16.97 -2.99 3.97
C VAL A 114 -17.25 -2.44 5.37
N GLU A 115 -17.14 -3.25 6.42
CA GLU A 115 -17.25 -2.77 7.81
C GLU A 115 -16.19 -1.72 8.15
N GLU A 116 -14.92 -1.96 7.78
CA GLU A 116 -13.84 -0.98 8.00
C GLU A 116 -14.08 0.32 7.23
N ILE A 117 -14.56 0.26 5.99
CA ILE A 117 -14.91 1.44 5.19
C ILE A 117 -16.10 2.18 5.80
N THR A 118 -17.10 1.44 6.27
CA THR A 118 -18.27 2.01 6.95
C THR A 118 -17.86 2.79 8.20
N LEU A 119 -16.98 2.24 9.03
CA LEU A 119 -16.44 2.95 10.20
C LEU A 119 -15.68 4.22 9.80
N THR A 120 -14.93 4.16 8.71
CA THR A 120 -14.22 5.33 8.17
C THR A 120 -15.21 6.41 7.69
N SER A 121 -16.33 6.03 7.08
CA SER A 121 -17.36 6.96 6.61
C SER A 121 -18.02 7.79 7.74
N GLN A 122 -18.03 7.28 8.97
CA GLN A 122 -18.53 8.05 10.13
C GLN A 122 -17.73 9.34 10.35
N SER A 123 -16.48 9.39 9.91
CA SER A 123 -15.66 10.61 9.99
C SER A 123 -16.23 11.75 9.16
N ILE A 124 -16.85 11.48 8.02
CA ILE A 124 -17.50 12.49 7.17
C ILE A 124 -18.64 13.17 7.96
N LYS A 125 -19.48 12.36 8.63
CA LYS A 125 -20.57 12.88 9.47
C LYS A 125 -20.01 13.71 10.62
N THR A 126 -19.01 13.18 11.33
CA THR A 126 -18.35 13.86 12.45
C THR A 126 -17.73 15.19 12.04
N ASN A 127 -17.02 15.23 10.91
CA ASN A 127 -16.40 16.45 10.39
C ASN A 127 -17.47 17.51 10.05
N SER A 128 -18.52 17.11 9.35
CA SER A 128 -19.64 17.97 9.01
C SER A 128 -20.33 18.54 10.27
N GLU A 129 -20.70 17.69 11.23
CA GLU A 129 -21.36 18.12 12.45
C GLU A 129 -20.49 19.03 13.34
N ARG A 130 -19.17 18.81 13.37
CA ARG A 130 -18.24 19.69 14.07
C ARG A 130 -18.28 21.10 13.51
N VAL A 131 -18.27 21.25 12.18
CA VAL A 131 -18.35 22.56 11.53
C VAL A 131 -19.71 23.21 11.78
N ILE A 132 -20.81 22.46 11.64
CA ILE A 132 -22.15 22.93 11.91
C ILE A 132 -22.26 23.44 13.36
N ARG A 133 -21.73 22.72 14.34
CA ARG A 133 -21.70 23.13 15.75
C ARG A 133 -20.94 24.43 15.93
N THR A 134 -19.73 24.57 15.35
CA THR A 134 -18.96 25.82 15.44
C THR A 134 -19.76 27.02 14.89
N LEU A 135 -20.51 26.81 13.80
CA LEU A 135 -21.39 27.83 13.26
C LEU A 135 -22.54 28.17 14.22
N SER A 136 -23.18 27.16 14.80
CA SER A 136 -24.33 27.35 15.73
C SER A 136 -23.95 28.02 17.06
N GLU A 137 -22.71 27.86 17.51
CA GLU A 137 -22.17 28.48 18.72
C GLU A 137 -21.70 29.94 18.52
N THR A 138 -21.73 30.43 17.27
CA THR A 138 -21.26 31.78 16.92
C THR A 138 -22.38 32.83 17.24
N PRO A 139 -22.13 33.81 18.12
CA PRO A 139 -23.22 34.57 18.78
C PRO A 139 -23.92 35.59 17.89
N ASN A 140 -23.35 36.02 16.78
CA ASN A 140 -23.99 37.05 15.94
C ASN A 140 -23.75 36.83 14.42
N LEU A 141 -24.66 37.38 13.59
CA LEU A 141 -24.72 37.14 12.15
C LEU A 141 -23.48 37.63 11.39
N LYS A 142 -22.78 38.67 11.86
CA LYS A 142 -21.55 39.16 11.20
C LYS A 142 -20.37 38.20 11.44
N ASP A 143 -20.23 37.74 12.68
CA ASP A 143 -19.17 36.79 13.05
C ASP A 143 -19.42 35.44 12.39
N TYR A 144 -20.69 35.03 12.28
CA TYR A 144 -21.11 33.82 11.59
C TYR A 144 -20.67 33.74 10.13
N LYS A 145 -20.88 34.84 9.36
CA LYS A 145 -20.41 34.91 7.96
C LYS A 145 -18.90 34.88 7.87
N LYS A 146 -18.18 35.49 8.78
CA LYS A 146 -16.73 35.48 8.87
C LYS A 146 -16.22 34.06 9.17
N VAL A 147 -16.76 33.43 10.23
CA VAL A 147 -16.40 32.06 10.61
C VAL A 147 -16.69 31.05 9.48
N ALA A 148 -17.86 31.15 8.84
CA ALA A 148 -18.19 30.30 7.70
C ALA A 148 -17.20 30.48 6.51
N SER A 149 -16.78 31.73 6.24
CA SER A 149 -15.79 32.02 5.21
C SER A 149 -14.39 31.48 5.53
N GLU A 150 -13.98 31.59 6.82
CA GLU A 150 -12.71 31.04 7.29
C GLU A 150 -12.71 29.52 7.23
N LEU A 151 -13.78 28.85 7.71
CA LEU A 151 -13.97 27.41 7.60
C LEU A 151 -13.97 26.94 6.14
N ALA A 152 -14.63 27.68 5.24
CA ALA A 152 -14.61 27.36 3.82
C ALA A 152 -13.21 27.48 3.21
N LYS A 153 -12.38 28.42 3.67
CA LYS A 153 -10.98 28.53 3.23
C LYS A 153 -10.13 27.38 3.75
N ASP A 154 -10.26 27.02 5.03
CA ASP A 154 -9.51 25.90 5.63
C ASP A 154 -9.85 24.56 4.97
N LEU A 155 -11.12 24.37 4.61
CA LEU A 155 -11.60 23.13 3.98
C LEU A 155 -11.46 23.12 2.46
N LYS A 156 -11.08 24.23 1.82
CA LYS A 156 -11.02 24.36 0.36
C LYS A 156 -10.17 23.30 -0.33
N ASN A 157 -9.11 22.82 0.34
CA ASN A 157 -8.17 21.86 -0.23
C ASN A 157 -8.47 20.38 0.11
N ARG A 158 -9.27 20.13 1.14
CA ARG A 158 -9.54 18.76 1.64
C ARG A 158 -11.03 18.44 1.84
N GLY A 159 -11.91 19.44 1.82
CA GLY A 159 -13.34 19.24 2.13
C GLY A 159 -13.58 18.69 3.53
N ILE A 160 -14.70 17.98 3.70
CA ILE A 160 -15.05 17.24 4.92
C ILE A 160 -14.82 15.72 4.76
N THR A 161 -14.41 15.25 3.60
CA THR A 161 -14.26 13.85 3.23
C THR A 161 -12.86 13.32 3.55
N TYR A 162 -12.46 13.44 4.82
CA TYR A 162 -11.23 12.90 5.37
C TYR A 162 -11.48 12.24 6.72
N PHE A 163 -10.56 11.41 7.15
CA PHE A 163 -10.55 10.89 8.53
C PHE A 163 -9.15 10.98 9.12
N ASN A 164 -9.08 10.96 10.44
CA ASN A 164 -7.80 10.88 11.14
C ASN A 164 -7.57 9.43 11.59
N ASP A 165 -6.39 8.92 11.31
CA ASP A 165 -5.99 7.62 11.84
C ASP A 165 -5.67 7.72 13.36
N ARG A 166 -5.37 6.57 13.98
CA ARG A 166 -5.04 6.53 15.41
C ARG A 166 -3.79 7.34 15.79
N ALA A 167 -2.94 7.66 14.82
CA ALA A 167 -1.76 8.52 15.00
C ALA A 167 -2.07 10.00 14.73
N GLY A 168 -3.33 10.36 14.49
CA GLY A 168 -3.79 11.73 14.23
C GLY A 168 -3.50 12.24 12.81
N ARG A 169 -3.05 11.37 11.89
CA ARG A 169 -2.78 11.75 10.50
C ARG A 169 -4.08 11.84 9.72
N ALA A 170 -4.27 12.95 9.02
CA ALA A 170 -5.43 13.11 8.14
C ALA A 170 -5.25 12.34 6.83
N TRP A 171 -6.18 11.47 6.54
CA TRP A 171 -6.26 10.68 5.32
C TRP A 171 -7.38 11.19 4.43
N ASP A 172 -7.09 11.39 3.16
CA ASP A 172 -8.09 11.53 2.12
C ASP A 172 -8.79 10.19 1.87
N ILE A 173 -10.11 10.18 1.76
CA ILE A 173 -10.90 8.95 1.62
C ILE A 173 -10.59 8.24 0.30
N ASN A 174 -10.37 8.97 -0.81
CA ASN A 174 -10.03 8.34 -2.09
C ASN A 174 -8.73 7.54 -1.98
N ARG A 175 -7.69 8.12 -1.37
CA ARG A 175 -6.42 7.41 -1.12
C ARG A 175 -6.56 6.21 -0.21
N TYR A 176 -7.48 6.29 0.74
CA TYR A 176 -7.77 5.16 1.61
C TYR A 176 -8.45 4.03 0.83
N ILE A 177 -9.36 4.34 -0.07
CA ILE A 177 -10.01 3.35 -0.93
C ILE A 177 -8.99 2.73 -1.89
N ASP A 178 -8.11 3.52 -2.53
CA ASP A 178 -6.99 2.98 -3.34
C ASP A 178 -6.19 1.92 -2.57
N MET A 179 -5.76 2.28 -1.37
CA MET A 179 -4.99 1.39 -0.49
C MET A 179 -5.78 0.15 -0.09
N LYS A 180 -7.06 0.30 0.23
CA LYS A 180 -7.93 -0.83 0.61
C LYS A 180 -8.16 -1.76 -0.56
N THR A 181 -8.47 -1.22 -1.74
CA THR A 181 -8.68 -2.01 -2.95
C THR A 181 -7.44 -2.84 -3.27
N LEU A 182 -6.27 -2.22 -3.43
CA LEU A 182 -5.02 -2.96 -3.66
C LEU A 182 -4.81 -4.07 -2.63
N THR A 183 -4.95 -3.72 -1.34
CA THR A 183 -4.67 -4.65 -0.25
C THR A 183 -5.61 -5.85 -0.28
N GLU A 184 -6.91 -5.62 -0.48
CA GLU A 184 -7.91 -6.69 -0.41
C GLU A 184 -7.94 -7.53 -1.70
N THR A 185 -7.72 -6.94 -2.87
CA THR A 185 -7.53 -7.66 -4.14
C THR A 185 -6.34 -8.63 -4.05
N MET A 186 -5.18 -8.16 -3.55
CA MET A 186 -4.01 -9.01 -3.34
C MET A 186 -4.24 -10.12 -2.32
N ARG A 187 -4.98 -9.85 -1.27
CA ARG A 187 -5.33 -10.85 -0.24
C ARG A 187 -6.29 -11.90 -0.77
N ALA A 188 -7.29 -11.50 -1.56
CA ALA A 188 -8.21 -12.44 -2.19
C ALA A 188 -7.47 -13.34 -3.19
N TRP A 189 -6.60 -12.78 -4.00
CA TRP A 189 -5.76 -13.55 -4.93
C TRP A 189 -4.92 -14.60 -4.19
N ARG A 190 -4.21 -14.20 -3.12
CA ARG A 190 -3.41 -15.14 -2.31
C ARG A 190 -4.28 -16.24 -1.70
N LEU A 191 -5.48 -15.88 -1.23
CA LEU A 191 -6.41 -16.86 -0.68
C LEU A 191 -6.72 -17.96 -1.71
N GLY A 192 -7.05 -17.59 -2.95
CA GLY A 192 -7.29 -18.54 -4.04
C GLY A 192 -6.05 -19.37 -4.36
N PHE A 193 -4.91 -18.72 -4.52
CA PHE A 193 -3.63 -19.35 -4.84
C PHE A 193 -3.22 -20.38 -3.77
N PHE A 194 -3.21 -20.00 -2.51
CA PHE A 194 -2.84 -20.88 -1.40
C PHE A 194 -3.82 -22.05 -1.22
N THR A 195 -5.12 -21.77 -1.32
CA THR A 195 -6.15 -22.80 -1.27
C THR A 195 -5.87 -23.88 -2.32
N ARG A 196 -5.55 -23.47 -3.53
CA ARG A 196 -5.28 -24.38 -4.63
C ARG A 196 -3.99 -25.17 -4.43
N CYS A 197 -2.90 -24.52 -4.02
CA CYS A 197 -1.66 -25.19 -3.67
C CYS A 197 -1.88 -26.27 -2.61
N ILE A 198 -2.59 -25.97 -1.53
CA ILE A 198 -2.90 -26.93 -0.47
C ILE A 198 -3.73 -28.11 -1.00
N GLN A 199 -4.72 -27.89 -1.86
CA GLN A 199 -5.51 -28.96 -2.48
C GLN A 199 -4.64 -29.95 -3.23
N TYR A 200 -3.56 -29.50 -3.89
CA TYR A 200 -2.60 -30.35 -4.57
C TYR A 200 -1.52 -30.91 -3.63
N GLY A 201 -1.55 -30.55 -2.35
CA GLY A 201 -0.57 -30.97 -1.34
C GLY A 201 0.77 -30.24 -1.43
N GLU A 202 0.79 -29.09 -2.08
CA GLU A 202 1.95 -28.22 -2.19
C GLU A 202 1.89 -27.14 -1.09
N ASP A 203 2.83 -27.23 -0.16
CA ASP A 203 2.89 -26.34 1.02
C ASP A 203 3.91 -25.22 0.86
N LEU A 204 4.83 -25.33 -0.10
CA LEU A 204 5.93 -24.38 -0.23
C LEU A 204 5.66 -23.37 -1.35
N VAL A 205 5.89 -22.11 -1.03
CA VAL A 205 5.77 -20.98 -1.96
C VAL A 205 6.98 -20.06 -1.86
N ARG A 206 7.36 -19.43 -2.97
CA ARG A 206 8.40 -18.40 -3.02
C ARG A 206 7.74 -17.03 -3.04
N VAL A 207 8.19 -16.12 -2.18
CA VAL A 207 7.74 -14.73 -2.16
C VAL A 207 8.42 -13.95 -3.28
N VAL A 208 7.63 -13.28 -4.12
CA VAL A 208 8.11 -12.52 -5.28
C VAL A 208 7.56 -11.11 -5.25
N HIS A 209 8.41 -10.13 -5.59
CA HIS A 209 7.99 -8.74 -5.69
C HIS A 209 7.34 -8.48 -7.06
N ALA A 210 6.13 -7.91 -7.06
CA ALA A 210 5.37 -7.65 -8.28
C ALA A 210 5.90 -6.48 -9.11
N GLY A 211 6.63 -5.56 -8.50
CA GLY A 211 7.19 -4.39 -9.18
C GLY A 211 6.18 -3.25 -9.44
N ILE A 212 5.00 -3.30 -8.83
CA ILE A 212 4.00 -2.22 -8.92
C ILE A 212 4.40 -1.06 -8.02
N SER A 213 4.85 -1.37 -6.82
CA SER A 213 5.35 -0.41 -5.84
C SER A 213 6.81 -0.70 -5.48
N PRO A 214 7.58 0.26 -4.94
CA PRO A 214 8.92 -0.04 -4.44
C PRO A 214 8.87 -1.03 -3.29
N CYS A 215 9.76 -2.04 -3.29
CA CYS A 215 9.91 -2.95 -2.18
C CYS A 215 10.16 -2.17 -0.88
N CYS A 216 9.37 -2.45 0.14
CA CYS A 216 9.46 -1.77 1.42
C CYS A 216 10.37 -2.53 2.41
N GLU A 217 10.85 -1.84 3.45
CA GLU A 217 11.71 -2.44 4.47
C GLU A 217 11.06 -3.59 5.25
N LEU A 218 9.72 -3.67 5.32
CA LEU A 218 9.00 -4.76 5.97
C LEU A 218 9.01 -6.05 5.15
N CYS A 219 8.92 -5.94 3.83
CA CYS A 219 8.84 -7.09 2.93
C CYS A 219 10.21 -7.57 2.42
N ALA A 220 11.20 -6.66 2.34
CA ALA A 220 12.55 -6.98 1.85
C ALA A 220 13.20 -8.24 2.46
N PRO A 221 13.08 -8.53 3.78
CA PRO A 221 13.60 -9.76 4.37
C PRO A 221 13.01 -11.06 3.81
N PHE A 222 11.82 -10.98 3.25
CA PHE A 222 11.08 -12.15 2.75
C PHE A 222 11.18 -12.31 1.23
N GLU A 223 11.72 -11.34 0.51
CA GLU A 223 11.85 -11.39 -0.94
C GLU A 223 12.74 -12.57 -1.37
N ASN A 224 12.26 -13.36 -2.33
CA ASN A 224 12.86 -14.62 -2.81
C ASN A 224 13.00 -15.73 -1.74
N LYS A 225 12.36 -15.57 -0.58
CA LYS A 225 12.35 -16.63 0.45
C LYS A 225 11.23 -17.62 0.18
N ILE A 226 11.52 -18.87 0.59
CA ILE A 226 10.53 -19.95 0.54
C ILE A 226 9.83 -20.00 1.89
N LEU A 227 8.52 -19.98 1.86
CA LEU A 227 7.65 -20.01 3.03
C LEU A 227 6.70 -21.21 2.97
N SER A 228 6.28 -21.68 4.12
CA SER A 228 5.24 -22.71 4.24
C SER A 228 3.87 -22.03 4.33
N VAL A 229 2.95 -22.42 3.46
CA VAL A 229 1.56 -21.88 3.48
C VAL A 229 0.85 -22.29 4.78
N THR A 230 0.94 -23.56 5.17
CA THR A 230 0.25 -24.12 6.33
C THR A 230 1.05 -24.02 7.65
N GLY A 231 2.38 -23.85 7.55
CA GLY A 231 3.31 -23.95 8.68
C GLY A 231 3.66 -25.38 9.08
N HIS A 232 3.27 -26.39 8.29
CA HIS A 232 3.58 -27.79 8.57
C HIS A 232 4.96 -28.21 8.08
N SER A 233 5.60 -27.45 7.20
CA SER A 233 6.97 -27.72 6.72
C SER A 233 7.98 -27.20 7.75
N PRO A 234 8.65 -28.08 8.53
CA PRO A 234 9.33 -27.68 9.77
C PRO A 234 10.56 -26.78 9.57
N ASN A 235 11.14 -26.78 8.36
CA ASN A 235 12.34 -26.01 8.04
C ASN A 235 12.01 -24.68 7.33
N TYR A 236 10.73 -24.30 7.26
CA TYR A 236 10.27 -23.10 6.57
C TYR A 236 9.37 -22.26 7.48
N LEU A 237 9.59 -20.96 7.49
CA LEU A 237 8.72 -20.03 8.19
C LEU A 237 7.34 -20.06 7.55
N SER A 238 6.28 -20.06 8.37
CA SER A 238 4.93 -19.97 7.81
C SER A 238 4.61 -18.58 7.27
N ILE A 239 3.73 -18.51 6.27
CA ILE A 239 3.16 -17.23 5.77
C ILE A 239 2.60 -16.41 6.93
N ALA A 240 1.82 -17.03 7.82
CA ALA A 240 1.24 -16.35 8.99
C ALA A 240 2.32 -15.75 9.92
N SER A 241 3.44 -16.44 10.10
CA SER A 241 4.56 -15.90 10.86
C SER A 241 5.24 -14.74 10.16
N ALA A 242 5.46 -14.84 8.85
CA ALA A 242 6.03 -13.75 8.05
C ALA A 242 5.11 -12.50 8.07
N GLU A 243 3.80 -12.69 8.01
CA GLU A 243 2.80 -11.61 8.14
C GLU A 243 2.83 -10.95 9.53
N ALA A 244 3.10 -11.73 10.59
CA ALA A 244 3.28 -11.16 11.93
C ALA A 244 4.46 -10.19 11.99
N TYR A 245 5.51 -10.42 11.20
CA TYR A 245 6.66 -9.52 11.05
C TYR A 245 6.50 -8.48 9.94
N GLY A 246 5.36 -8.44 9.24
CA GLY A 246 4.99 -7.34 8.36
C GLY A 246 4.97 -7.66 6.87
N LEU A 247 5.17 -8.92 6.45
CA LEU A 247 4.85 -9.32 5.09
C LEU A 247 3.35 -9.06 4.81
N HIS A 248 2.97 -8.77 3.59
CA HIS A 248 1.58 -8.51 3.17
C HIS A 248 0.88 -7.37 3.94
N HIS A 249 1.65 -6.36 4.37
CA HIS A 249 1.08 -5.14 4.98
C HIS A 249 0.19 -4.38 3.97
N PRO A 250 -0.63 -3.39 4.41
CA PRO A 250 -1.37 -2.54 3.47
C PRO A 250 -0.46 -1.93 2.39
N ASN A 251 -0.93 -1.91 1.14
CA ASN A 251 -0.16 -1.54 -0.06
C ASN A 251 1.00 -2.49 -0.42
N CYS A 252 1.00 -3.73 0.07
CA CYS A 252 1.98 -4.72 -0.32
C CYS A 252 1.58 -5.37 -1.65
N ASP A 253 2.47 -5.34 -2.62
CA ASP A 253 2.32 -5.94 -3.95
C ASP A 253 3.16 -7.21 -4.14
N HIS A 254 3.70 -7.80 -3.08
CA HIS A 254 4.31 -9.12 -3.13
C HIS A 254 3.26 -10.18 -3.38
N TYR A 255 3.60 -11.14 -4.22
CA TYR A 255 2.79 -12.33 -4.52
C TYR A 255 3.66 -13.58 -4.36
N GLU A 256 3.07 -14.75 -4.49
CA GLU A 256 3.75 -16.00 -4.31
C GLU A 256 3.73 -16.84 -5.59
N GLU A 257 4.78 -17.64 -5.74
CA GLU A 257 4.91 -18.68 -6.76
C GLU A 257 4.99 -20.04 -6.07
N ALA A 258 4.31 -21.06 -6.63
CA ALA A 258 4.41 -22.42 -6.13
C ALA A 258 5.86 -22.91 -6.25
N PHE A 259 6.40 -23.44 -5.16
CA PHE A 259 7.79 -23.91 -5.10
C PHE A 259 7.85 -25.40 -4.80
N GLU A 260 8.44 -26.14 -5.71
CA GLU A 260 8.76 -27.55 -5.53
C GLU A 260 10.24 -27.67 -5.17
N LEU A 261 10.54 -28.45 -4.12
CA LEU A 261 11.92 -28.72 -3.72
C LEU A 261 12.57 -29.68 -4.71
N GLU A 262 13.52 -29.18 -5.46
CA GLU A 262 14.41 -30.02 -6.26
C GLU A 262 15.55 -30.58 -5.38
N PRO A 263 16.13 -31.76 -5.72
CA PRO A 263 17.20 -32.37 -4.91
C PRO A 263 18.42 -31.48 -4.65
N GLN A 264 18.68 -30.51 -5.52
CA GLN A 264 19.73 -29.51 -5.38
C GLN A 264 19.36 -28.30 -4.55
N ASP A 265 18.07 -28.09 -4.27
CA ASP A 265 17.62 -26.96 -3.47
C ASP A 265 17.94 -27.18 -1.99
N LYS A 266 18.71 -26.29 -1.43
CA LYS A 266 19.08 -26.31 -0.01
C LYS A 266 18.06 -25.57 0.89
N GLY A 267 16.93 -25.18 0.32
CA GLY A 267 15.90 -24.43 1.01
C GLY A 267 16.24 -22.93 1.15
N ASN A 268 15.79 -22.33 2.23
CA ASN A 268 16.22 -20.97 2.56
C ASN A 268 17.67 -21.00 3.01
N GLU A 269 18.61 -20.77 2.10
CA GLU A 269 20.02 -20.65 2.45
C GLU A 269 20.17 -19.51 3.46
N GLY A 270 20.37 -19.87 4.70
CA GLY A 270 20.42 -18.98 5.85
C GLY A 270 19.03 -18.60 6.39
N ASN A 271 19.01 -18.22 7.64
CA ASN A 271 17.82 -17.72 8.33
C ASN A 271 17.30 -16.45 7.66
N ILE A 272 16.00 -16.22 7.74
CA ILE A 272 15.41 -14.94 7.35
C ILE A 272 15.92 -13.87 8.32
N ILE A 273 16.66 -12.89 7.81
CA ILE A 273 17.25 -11.83 8.62
C ILE A 273 16.26 -10.67 8.69
N LEU A 274 15.67 -10.49 9.85
CA LEU A 274 14.71 -9.40 10.11
C LEU A 274 15.42 -8.11 10.48
N ASN A 275 14.85 -6.99 10.07
CA ASN A 275 15.31 -5.66 10.44
C ASN A 275 14.50 -5.07 11.61
N GLU A 276 14.89 -3.87 12.06
CA GLU A 276 14.23 -3.18 13.18
C GLU A 276 12.74 -2.88 12.90
N ALA A 277 12.37 -2.59 11.66
CA ALA A 277 10.97 -2.33 11.29
C ALA A 277 10.10 -3.60 11.44
N ASN A 278 10.64 -4.76 11.08
CA ASN A 278 9.97 -6.05 11.30
C ASN A 278 9.76 -6.31 12.79
N GLN A 279 10.77 -6.08 13.62
CA GLN A 279 10.63 -6.28 15.07
C GLN A 279 9.57 -5.34 15.66
N LYS A 280 9.60 -4.05 15.33
CA LYS A 280 8.57 -3.09 15.77
C LYS A 280 7.16 -3.49 15.30
N ARG A 281 7.05 -4.01 14.09
CA ARG A 281 5.75 -4.50 13.56
C ARG A 281 5.28 -5.72 14.34
N TYR A 282 6.16 -6.67 14.62
CA TYR A 282 5.84 -7.85 15.42
C TYR A 282 5.38 -7.48 16.82
N ASP A 283 6.11 -6.61 17.52
CA ASP A 283 5.77 -6.16 18.88
C ASP A 283 4.39 -5.48 18.90
N TYR A 284 4.10 -4.66 17.88
CA TYR A 284 2.77 -4.06 17.72
C TYR A 284 1.68 -5.13 17.52
N ASN A 285 1.91 -6.13 16.67
CA ASN A 285 0.96 -7.18 16.36
C ASN A 285 0.73 -8.10 17.58
N VAL A 286 1.79 -8.47 18.31
CA VAL A 286 1.70 -9.23 19.57
C VAL A 286 0.89 -8.47 20.61
N LYS A 287 1.16 -7.18 20.81
CA LYS A 287 0.41 -6.32 21.72
C LYS A 287 -1.07 -6.25 21.34
N LYS A 288 -1.40 -6.17 20.06
CA LYS A 288 -2.77 -6.16 19.55
C LYS A 288 -3.46 -7.51 19.76
N ALA A 289 -2.76 -8.61 19.53
CA ALA A 289 -3.29 -9.97 19.67
C ALA A 289 -3.39 -10.46 21.12
N GLY A 290 -2.64 -9.84 22.04
CA GLY A 290 -2.54 -10.28 23.44
C GLY A 290 -1.83 -11.62 23.64
N ARG A 291 -1.13 -12.12 22.61
CA ARG A 291 -0.40 -13.41 22.63
C ARG A 291 0.77 -13.41 21.67
N GLU A 292 1.70 -14.32 21.85
CA GLU A 292 2.77 -14.58 20.89
C GLU A 292 2.23 -15.10 19.56
N LEU A 293 2.77 -14.62 18.44
CA LEU A 293 2.26 -14.91 17.10
C LEU A 293 3.13 -15.89 16.31
N VAL A 294 4.40 -16.06 16.71
CA VAL A 294 5.35 -16.93 16.01
C VAL A 294 5.86 -18.00 16.95
N PRO A 295 5.40 -19.24 16.79
CA PRO A 295 5.78 -20.34 17.69
C PRO A 295 7.22 -20.81 17.49
N ASN A 296 7.79 -20.67 16.28
CA ASN A 296 9.13 -21.13 15.95
C ASN A 296 10.00 -19.95 15.51
N LYS A 297 10.81 -19.43 16.45
CA LYS A 297 11.74 -18.31 16.22
C LYS A 297 13.10 -18.76 15.70
N ASP A 298 13.40 -20.06 15.69
CA ASP A 298 14.71 -20.58 15.31
C ASP A 298 15.03 -20.36 13.82
N LEU A 299 13.99 -20.14 13.01
CA LEU A 299 14.10 -19.82 11.58
C LEU A 299 14.34 -18.33 11.31
N LEU A 300 14.42 -17.50 12.35
CA LEU A 300 14.55 -16.06 12.24
C LEU A 300 15.84 -15.58 12.92
N THR A 301 16.50 -14.66 12.26
CA THR A 301 17.62 -13.89 12.86
C THR A 301 17.21 -12.42 12.85
N ILE A 302 17.25 -11.78 14.01
CA ILE A 302 17.07 -10.34 14.11
C ILE A 302 18.43 -9.69 13.90
N ALA A 303 18.56 -8.88 12.86
CA ALA A 303 19.78 -8.13 12.63
C ALA A 303 20.05 -7.23 13.84
N PRO A 304 21.27 -7.20 14.38
CA PRO A 304 21.62 -6.31 15.46
C PRO A 304 21.33 -4.87 15.02
N VAL A 305 20.72 -4.08 15.92
CA VAL A 305 20.51 -2.65 15.70
C VAL A 305 21.88 -2.00 15.59
N ILE A 306 22.38 -1.82 14.39
CA ILE A 306 23.57 -1.01 14.16
C ILE A 306 23.08 0.43 14.25
N ASN A 307 23.45 1.13 15.31
CA ASN A 307 23.14 2.54 15.54
C ASN A 307 23.82 3.48 14.52
N ASP A 308 24.31 2.93 13.44
CA ASP A 308 24.95 3.68 12.38
C ASP A 308 23.91 4.10 11.35
N LYS A 309 23.98 5.37 10.93
CA LYS A 309 23.14 5.99 9.91
C LYS A 309 23.32 5.37 8.51
N THR A 310 24.06 4.28 8.41
CA THR A 310 24.35 3.58 7.17
C THR A 310 23.18 2.69 6.75
N VAL A 311 23.05 2.54 5.46
CA VAL A 311 22.00 1.74 4.79
C VAL A 311 22.05 0.25 5.21
N GLN A 312 23.20 -0.24 5.63
CA GLN A 312 23.51 -1.65 5.91
C GLN A 312 22.66 -2.30 7.02
N GLY A 313 22.19 -1.55 8.01
CA GLY A 313 21.37 -2.09 9.10
C GLY A 313 19.88 -2.30 8.78
N ARG A 314 19.45 -2.03 7.55
CA ARG A 314 18.01 -2.02 7.17
C ARG A 314 17.62 -3.10 6.16
N TYR A 315 18.58 -3.78 5.57
CA TYR A 315 18.33 -4.69 4.45
C TYR A 315 18.97 -6.05 4.69
N THR A 316 18.43 -7.07 4.03
CA THR A 316 19.03 -8.41 3.96
C THR A 316 20.36 -8.37 3.21
N ASN A 317 21.17 -9.41 3.33
CA ASN A 317 22.42 -9.51 2.57
C ASN A 317 22.19 -9.34 1.06
N SER A 318 21.14 -9.96 0.48
CA SER A 318 20.78 -9.76 -0.93
C SER A 318 20.34 -8.34 -1.23
N GLY A 319 19.69 -7.66 -0.29
CA GLY A 319 19.35 -6.24 -0.41
C GLY A 319 20.58 -5.35 -0.36
N ILE A 320 21.58 -5.70 0.46
CA ILE A 320 22.87 -5.01 0.53
C ILE A 320 23.64 -5.19 -0.78
N ASP A 321 23.65 -6.40 -1.34
CA ASP A 321 24.31 -6.66 -2.62
C ASP A 321 23.69 -5.84 -3.76
N LYS A 322 22.36 -5.78 -3.83
CA LYS A 322 21.65 -4.91 -4.77
C LYS A 322 21.93 -3.42 -4.56
N LEU A 323 22.04 -2.97 -3.31
CA LEU A 323 22.39 -1.58 -3.00
C LEU A 323 23.81 -1.26 -3.47
N ASN A 324 24.77 -2.16 -3.24
CA ASN A 324 26.14 -2.02 -3.72
C ASN A 324 26.20 -2.03 -5.25
N GLU A 325 25.40 -2.88 -5.90
CA GLU A 325 25.29 -2.90 -7.36
C GLU A 325 24.76 -1.56 -7.89
N ILE A 326 23.68 -1.02 -7.29
CA ILE A 326 23.12 0.29 -7.65
C ILE A 326 24.17 1.39 -7.46
N ASP A 327 24.84 1.42 -6.32
CA ASP A 327 25.86 2.44 -6.02
C ASP A 327 27.00 2.39 -7.03
N ASN A 328 27.50 1.19 -7.37
CA ASN A 328 28.52 1.01 -8.38
C ASN A 328 28.07 1.51 -9.77
N ILE A 329 26.82 1.20 -10.19
CA ILE A 329 26.28 1.67 -11.48
C ILE A 329 26.26 3.21 -11.54
N PHE A 330 25.90 3.89 -10.46
CA PHE A 330 25.89 5.36 -10.43
C PHE A 330 27.31 5.94 -10.35
N ASN A 331 28.19 5.33 -9.57
CA ASN A 331 29.61 5.72 -9.50
C ASN A 331 30.32 5.60 -10.85
N ASP A 332 30.05 4.54 -11.61
CA ASP A 332 30.56 4.34 -12.99
C ASP A 332 30.06 5.43 -13.96
N LYS A 333 28.92 6.05 -13.66
CA LYS A 333 28.37 7.20 -14.42
C LYS A 333 28.82 8.56 -13.87
N GLY A 334 29.68 8.58 -12.86
CA GLY A 334 30.22 9.80 -12.25
C GLY A 334 29.31 10.47 -11.23
N TYR A 335 28.32 9.76 -10.71
CA TYR A 335 27.43 10.26 -9.65
C TYR A 335 27.66 9.53 -8.33
N ASN A 336 27.69 10.26 -7.24
CA ASN A 336 27.73 9.69 -5.90
C ASN A 336 26.32 9.70 -5.29
N LEU A 337 25.84 8.56 -4.81
CA LEU A 337 24.56 8.50 -4.13
C LEU A 337 24.73 8.79 -2.63
N SER A 338 24.01 9.79 -2.10
CA SER A 338 23.88 9.86 -0.65
C SER A 338 23.20 8.59 -0.13
N PRO A 339 23.45 8.14 1.12
CA PRO A 339 22.77 6.96 1.68
C PRO A 339 21.26 7.04 1.60
N HIS A 340 20.71 8.26 1.72
CA HIS A 340 19.29 8.52 1.53
C HIS A 340 18.85 8.35 0.07
N ALA A 341 19.63 8.84 -0.89
CA ALA A 341 19.33 8.71 -2.32
C ALA A 341 19.43 7.25 -2.78
N LEU A 342 20.49 6.55 -2.37
CA LEU A 342 20.68 5.13 -2.67
C LEU A 342 19.47 4.30 -2.22
N ARG A 343 19.03 4.49 -0.98
CA ARG A 343 17.81 3.87 -0.46
C ARG A 343 16.58 4.22 -1.30
N ARG A 344 16.43 5.48 -1.72
CA ARG A 344 15.29 5.94 -2.52
C ARG A 344 15.29 5.37 -3.94
N VAL A 345 16.46 5.19 -4.54
CA VAL A 345 16.57 4.48 -5.83
C VAL A 345 16.14 3.03 -5.64
N PHE A 346 16.68 2.34 -4.65
CA PHE A 346 16.33 0.95 -4.35
C PHE A 346 14.84 0.76 -4.03
N GLU A 347 14.25 1.63 -3.20
CA GLU A 347 12.87 1.50 -2.73
C GLU A 347 11.81 2.00 -3.70
N ARG A 348 12.14 2.87 -4.67
CA ARG A 348 11.13 3.67 -5.37
C ARG A 348 11.21 3.66 -6.88
N THR A 349 12.29 3.21 -7.46
CA THR A 349 12.47 3.27 -8.90
C THR A 349 13.47 2.23 -9.40
N ALA A 350 13.35 1.87 -10.68
CA ALA A 350 14.41 1.10 -11.32
C ALA A 350 15.64 1.98 -11.56
N THR A 351 16.84 1.42 -11.38
CA THR A 351 18.11 2.12 -11.62
C THR A 351 18.17 2.76 -13.00
N GLU A 352 17.72 2.04 -14.03
CA GLU A 352 17.65 2.54 -15.41
C GLU A 352 16.73 3.76 -15.55
N GLN A 353 15.58 3.76 -14.88
CA GLN A 353 14.65 4.89 -14.90
C GLN A 353 15.24 6.12 -14.20
N ALA A 354 16.00 5.93 -13.13
CA ALA A 354 16.69 7.02 -12.45
C ALA A 354 17.77 7.63 -13.36
N LEU A 355 18.61 6.80 -13.99
CA LEU A 355 19.63 7.27 -14.96
C LEU A 355 18.99 7.95 -16.17
N LYS A 356 17.89 7.41 -16.68
CA LYS A 356 17.12 8.03 -17.77
C LYS A 356 16.56 9.39 -17.35
N THR A 357 16.11 9.54 -16.11
CA THR A 357 15.64 10.83 -15.61
C THR A 357 16.74 11.88 -15.57
N ILE A 358 17.98 11.48 -15.25
CA ILE A 358 19.14 12.39 -15.28
C ILE A 358 19.51 12.77 -16.72
N SER A 359 19.45 11.81 -17.66
CA SER A 359 19.88 12.06 -19.05
C SER A 359 18.85 12.80 -19.90
N GLU A 360 17.56 12.56 -19.71
CA GLU A 360 16.48 13.05 -20.56
C GLU A 360 15.50 14.00 -19.84
N GLY A 361 15.59 14.12 -18.51
CA GLY A 361 14.66 14.90 -17.71
C GLY A 361 14.84 16.41 -17.90
N LYS A 362 13.74 17.15 -17.79
CA LYS A 362 13.79 18.61 -17.71
C LYS A 362 14.50 19.04 -16.44
N LYS A 363 15.31 20.09 -16.56
CA LYS A 363 16.12 20.64 -15.46
C LYS A 363 15.40 21.78 -14.77
N TYR A 364 15.45 21.78 -13.44
CA TYR A 364 14.91 22.82 -12.58
C TYR A 364 15.90 23.15 -11.47
N LEU A 365 15.95 24.39 -11.03
CA LEU A 365 16.59 24.79 -9.78
C LEU A 365 15.55 24.71 -8.65
N ASP A 366 15.81 23.91 -7.61
CA ASP A 366 14.94 23.80 -6.46
C ASP A 366 15.18 24.93 -5.43
N ARG A 367 14.35 24.98 -4.38
CA ARG A 367 14.47 25.99 -3.31
C ARG A 367 15.79 25.92 -2.52
N TYR A 368 16.49 24.78 -2.58
CA TYR A 368 17.76 24.55 -1.90
C TYR A 368 18.96 24.77 -2.83
N LYS A 369 18.71 25.24 -4.05
CA LYS A 369 19.70 25.44 -5.12
C LYS A 369 20.33 24.15 -5.67
N HIS A 370 19.64 23.00 -5.52
CA HIS A 370 20.04 21.78 -6.21
C HIS A 370 19.43 21.75 -7.60
N THR A 371 20.16 21.21 -8.55
CA THR A 371 19.62 20.91 -9.88
C THR A 371 18.71 19.70 -9.77
N THR A 372 17.46 19.86 -10.16
CA THR A 372 16.45 18.80 -10.13
C THR A 372 16.11 18.36 -11.53
N TYR A 373 16.40 17.12 -11.86
CA TYR A 373 15.99 16.49 -13.10
C TYR A 373 14.61 15.86 -12.92
N TYR A 374 13.69 16.14 -13.85
CA TYR A 374 12.32 15.64 -13.75
C TYR A 374 11.87 14.98 -15.05
N LEU A 375 11.42 13.73 -14.96
CA LEU A 375 10.85 12.95 -16.06
C LEU A 375 9.70 12.07 -15.55
N ASN A 376 8.53 12.19 -16.16
CA ASN A 376 7.37 11.31 -15.94
C ASN A 376 7.04 11.01 -14.45
N GLY A 377 7.08 12.04 -13.59
CA GLY A 377 6.77 11.88 -12.18
C GLY A 377 7.97 11.57 -11.29
N LEU A 378 9.12 11.20 -11.85
CA LEU A 378 10.34 11.01 -11.08
C LEU A 378 11.17 12.31 -11.07
N SER A 379 11.62 12.73 -9.89
CA SER A 379 12.56 13.84 -9.72
C SER A 379 13.81 13.39 -8.99
N ILE A 380 14.97 13.78 -9.51
CA ILE A 380 16.28 13.50 -8.93
C ILE A 380 16.97 14.82 -8.65
N HIS A 381 17.34 15.03 -7.40
CA HIS A 381 17.97 16.26 -6.94
C HIS A 381 19.48 16.05 -6.79
N ILE A 382 20.25 16.82 -7.51
CA ILE A 382 21.72 16.70 -7.59
C ILE A 382 22.37 18.00 -7.14
N ASP A 383 23.38 17.88 -6.28
CA ASP A 383 24.36 18.95 -6.07
C ASP A 383 25.42 18.82 -7.17
N GLU A 384 25.30 19.64 -8.20
CA GLU A 384 26.22 19.61 -9.37
C GLU A 384 27.68 19.98 -9.01
N SER A 385 27.91 20.66 -7.89
CA SER A 385 29.28 21.00 -7.47
C SER A 385 30.08 19.77 -7.02
N THR A 386 29.37 18.74 -6.57
CA THR A 386 29.94 17.49 -6.05
C THR A 386 29.50 16.25 -6.80
N ASN A 387 28.59 16.39 -7.78
CA ASN A 387 27.87 15.30 -8.42
C ASN A 387 27.14 14.35 -7.43
N ASN A 388 26.79 14.86 -6.26
CA ASN A 388 26.08 14.09 -5.26
C ASN A 388 24.59 14.12 -5.51
N ILE A 389 23.98 12.95 -5.66
CA ILE A 389 22.53 12.78 -5.69
C ILE A 389 22.03 12.82 -4.25
N ILE A 390 21.31 13.90 -3.92
CA ILE A 390 20.82 14.18 -2.57
C ILE A 390 19.57 13.37 -2.24
N THR A 391 18.64 13.30 -3.20
CA THR A 391 17.38 12.55 -3.02
C THR A 391 16.71 12.22 -4.35
N VAL A 392 15.87 11.20 -4.29
CA VAL A 392 15.00 10.75 -5.38
C VAL A 392 13.56 10.77 -4.89
N VAL A 393 12.67 11.46 -5.62
CA VAL A 393 11.29 11.66 -5.19
C VAL A 393 10.33 11.30 -6.32
N TYR A 394 9.38 10.42 -6.04
CA TYR A 394 8.27 10.15 -6.95
C TYR A 394 7.17 11.18 -6.73
N ARG A 395 6.72 11.83 -7.82
CA ARG A 395 5.65 12.82 -7.82
C ARG A 395 4.55 12.36 -8.78
N ASN A 396 3.32 12.52 -8.38
CA ASN A 396 2.21 12.26 -9.29
C ASN A 396 2.36 13.17 -10.52
N PRO A 397 2.52 12.63 -11.75
CA PRO A 397 2.74 13.41 -12.95
C PRO A 397 1.56 14.33 -13.32
N ARG A 398 0.36 14.05 -12.80
CA ARG A 398 -0.84 14.90 -12.97
C ARG A 398 -0.84 16.14 -12.06
N ARG A 399 0.06 16.21 -11.07
CA ARG A 399 0.18 17.40 -10.18
C ARG A 399 1.14 18.40 -10.76
N LYS A 400 0.78 19.69 -10.63
CA LYS A 400 1.70 20.80 -10.98
C LYS A 400 3.00 20.69 -10.17
N LEU A 401 4.11 20.97 -10.83
CA LEU A 401 5.41 21.05 -10.17
C LEU A 401 5.40 22.15 -9.10
N PRO A 402 6.26 22.04 -8.07
CA PRO A 402 6.35 23.06 -7.03
C PRO A 402 6.63 24.45 -7.64
N LYS A 403 5.87 25.45 -7.22
CA LYS A 403 6.07 26.85 -7.68
C LYS A 403 7.47 27.40 -7.34
N THR A 404 8.18 26.76 -6.42
CA THR A 404 9.53 27.12 -6.01
C THR A 404 10.61 26.60 -6.97
N TRP A 405 10.24 25.73 -7.91
CA TRP A 405 11.15 25.24 -8.93
C TRP A 405 11.20 26.22 -10.11
N LYS A 406 12.42 26.59 -10.49
CA LYS A 406 12.67 27.43 -11.66
C LYS A 406 13.26 26.56 -12.77
N GLU A 407 12.65 26.55 -13.95
CA GLU A 407 13.17 25.83 -15.12
C GLU A 407 14.53 26.45 -15.53
N LEU A 408 15.53 25.59 -15.80
CA LEU A 408 16.89 25.97 -16.17
C LEU A 408 17.09 25.92 -17.69
#